data_c392dd39fac5accd29affc006a711f77
#
_entry.id   c392dd39fac5accd29affc006a711f77
#
_cell.length_a   1.000
_cell.length_b   1.000
_cell.length_c   1.000
_cell.angle_alpha   90.00
_cell.angle_beta   90.00
_cell.angle_gamma   90.00
#
_symmetry.space_group_name_H-M   'P 1'
#
loop_
_entity.id
_entity.type
_entity.pdbx_description
1 polymer ?
#
loop_
_entity_poly.entity_id
_entity_poly.type
_entity_poly.pdbx_seq_one_letter_code
_entity_poly.pdbx_strand_id
1 'polypeptide(L)'
;MCGIVGYVGPRPSQDILLAGLARLEYRGYDSAGVAVIDGEGSLGMRKKAGKLAMLRDSLKDAALADGNTGIGHTRWATHGGPTDENAHPHLADDDKLAVIHNLSLIHISEPTRQEAI
;
A
#
# COMPACT_ATOMS: atom_id res chain seq x y z
N MET A 1 -12.46 1.16 -6.17
CA MET A 1 -12.02 -0.23 -6.22
C MET A 1 -10.54 -0.32 -5.88
N CYS A 2 -10.16 -1.33 -5.14
CA CYS A 2 -8.78 -1.45 -4.69
C CYS A 2 -7.89 -2.15 -5.71
N GLY A 3 -6.60 -1.81 -5.70
CA GLY A 3 -5.62 -2.45 -6.56
C GLY A 3 -4.36 -2.78 -5.78
N ILE A 4 -3.71 -3.86 -6.15
CA ILE A 4 -2.47 -4.33 -5.52
C ILE A 4 -1.41 -4.52 -6.59
N VAL A 5 -0.19 -4.07 -6.29
CA VAL A 5 0.98 -4.26 -7.14
C VAL A 5 2.09 -4.86 -6.29
N GLY A 6 2.80 -5.84 -6.84
CA GLY A 6 3.96 -6.42 -6.18
C GLY A 6 5.12 -6.50 -7.14
N TYR A 7 6.33 -6.41 -6.62
CA TYR A 7 7.54 -6.49 -7.43
C TYR A 7 8.65 -7.19 -6.67
N VAL A 8 9.31 -8.12 -7.34
CA VAL A 8 10.57 -8.71 -6.92
C VAL A 8 11.44 -8.78 -8.17
N GLY A 9 12.61 -8.17 -8.14
CA GLY A 9 13.45 -8.18 -9.31
C GLY A 9 14.74 -7.38 -9.12
N PRO A 10 15.48 -7.13 -10.20
CA PRO A 10 16.80 -6.51 -10.10
C PRO A 10 16.78 -5.00 -10.02
N ARG A 11 15.61 -4.34 -10.18
CA ARG A 11 15.54 -2.89 -10.22
C ARG A 11 14.98 -2.33 -8.94
N PRO A 12 15.23 -1.04 -8.64
CA PRO A 12 14.60 -0.39 -7.50
C PRO A 12 13.08 -0.48 -7.61
N SER A 13 12.44 -0.95 -6.54
CA SER A 13 11.02 -1.27 -6.59
C SER A 13 10.11 -0.05 -6.46
N GLN A 14 10.56 1.02 -5.79
CA GLN A 14 9.69 2.17 -5.54
C GLN A 14 9.09 2.74 -6.82
N ASP A 15 9.91 3.02 -7.82
CA ASP A 15 9.43 3.61 -9.06
C ASP A 15 8.54 2.65 -9.83
N ILE A 16 8.85 1.36 -9.79
CA ILE A 16 8.05 0.34 -10.45
C ILE A 16 6.68 0.23 -9.78
N LEU A 17 6.64 0.26 -8.46
CA LEU A 17 5.38 0.22 -7.72
C LEU A 17 4.53 1.45 -8.04
N LEU A 18 5.14 2.64 -8.05
CA LEU A 18 4.40 3.87 -8.36
C LEU A 18 3.87 3.84 -9.79
N ALA A 19 4.65 3.35 -10.74
CA ALA A 19 4.19 3.22 -12.11
C ALA A 19 3.02 2.23 -12.22
N GLY A 20 3.08 1.13 -11.48
CA GLY A 20 1.98 0.16 -11.44
C GLY A 20 0.72 0.76 -10.83
N LEU A 21 0.86 1.51 -9.74
CA LEU A 21 -0.29 2.17 -9.11
C LEU A 21 -0.90 3.22 -10.04
N ALA A 22 -0.07 3.94 -10.80
CA ALA A 22 -0.58 4.92 -11.75
C ALA A 22 -1.47 4.26 -12.80
N ARG A 23 -1.17 3.04 -13.20
CA ARG A 23 -2.01 2.31 -14.16
C ARG A 23 -3.34 1.90 -13.56
N LEU A 24 -3.44 1.83 -12.23
CA LEU A 24 -4.67 1.46 -11.54
C LEU A 24 -5.52 2.67 -11.18
N GLU A 25 -5.06 3.89 -11.45
CA GLU A 25 -5.79 5.10 -11.08
C GLU A 25 -7.19 5.17 -11.69
N TYR A 26 -7.37 4.63 -12.89
CA TYR A 26 -8.66 4.68 -13.57
C TYR A 26 -9.76 3.95 -12.79
N ARG A 27 -9.39 3.10 -11.86
CA ARG A 27 -10.35 2.30 -11.09
C ARG A 27 -10.96 3.06 -9.93
N GLY A 28 -10.44 4.25 -9.65
CA GLY A 28 -10.91 5.04 -8.51
C GLY A 28 -10.27 4.61 -7.20
N TYR A 29 -9.82 5.58 -6.41
CA TYR A 29 -9.20 5.31 -5.12
C TYR A 29 -9.19 6.61 -4.30
N ASP A 30 -8.97 6.49 -2.99
CA ASP A 30 -8.89 7.64 -2.09
C ASP A 30 -7.67 7.60 -1.19
N SER A 31 -6.84 6.58 -1.30
CA SER A 31 -5.57 6.52 -0.62
C SER A 31 -4.65 5.54 -1.33
N ALA A 32 -3.35 5.68 -1.11
CA ALA A 32 -2.36 4.82 -1.74
C ALA A 32 -1.16 4.65 -0.81
N GLY A 33 -0.43 3.56 -0.98
CA GLY A 33 0.76 3.31 -0.19
C GLY A 33 1.68 2.29 -0.83
N VAL A 34 2.93 2.32 -0.40
CA VAL A 34 3.95 1.37 -0.84
C VAL A 34 4.77 0.92 0.36
N ALA A 35 5.28 -0.30 0.29
CA ALA A 35 6.23 -0.82 1.26
C ALA A 35 7.36 -1.51 0.50
N VAL A 36 8.59 -1.25 0.92
CA VAL A 36 9.79 -1.72 0.22
C VAL A 36 10.75 -2.31 1.24
N ILE A 37 11.35 -3.44 0.91
CA ILE A 37 12.43 -4.04 1.71
C ILE A 37 13.74 -3.69 1.03
N ASP A 38 14.65 -3.06 1.78
CA ASP A 38 15.95 -2.67 1.23
C ASP A 38 16.94 -3.84 1.24
N GLY A 39 18.16 -3.58 0.76
CA GLY A 39 19.19 -4.62 0.65
C GLY A 39 19.66 -5.18 1.97
N GLU A 40 19.34 -4.54 3.08
CA GLU A 40 19.72 -4.98 4.42
C GLU A 40 18.56 -5.64 5.16
N GLY A 41 17.42 -5.79 4.49
CA GLY A 41 16.26 -6.41 5.11
C GLY A 41 15.39 -5.45 5.90
N SER A 42 15.66 -4.17 5.85
CA SER A 42 14.83 -3.18 6.54
C SER A 42 13.62 -2.84 5.71
N LEU A 43 12.47 -2.76 6.37
CA LEU A 43 11.19 -2.45 5.73
C LEU A 43 10.89 -0.97 5.87
N GLY A 44 10.68 -0.29 4.74
CA GLY A 44 10.23 1.08 4.70
C GLY A 44 8.84 1.16 4.10
N MET A 45 8.04 2.10 4.58
CA MET A 45 6.67 2.25 4.11
C MET A 45 6.30 3.72 4.03
N ARG A 46 5.48 4.05 3.05
CA ARG A 46 4.85 5.36 2.95
C ARG A 46 3.42 5.17 2.47
N LYS A 47 2.49 5.85 3.09
CA LYS A 47 1.08 5.84 2.65
C LYS A 47 0.46 7.20 2.88
N LYS A 48 -0.47 7.57 1.99
CA LYS A 48 -1.14 8.86 2.02
C LYS A 48 -2.58 8.74 1.60
N ALA A 49 -3.45 9.47 2.28
CA ALA A 49 -4.80 9.72 1.80
C ALA A 49 -4.73 10.68 0.61
N GLY A 50 -5.69 10.57 -0.29
CA GLY A 50 -5.78 11.43 -1.46
C GLY A 50 -5.22 10.76 -2.69
N LYS A 51 -4.82 11.59 -3.65
CA LYS A 51 -4.37 11.11 -4.94
C LYS A 51 -2.93 10.59 -4.89
N LEU A 52 -2.59 9.77 -5.88
CA LEU A 52 -1.25 9.22 -5.99
C LEU A 52 -0.18 10.30 -6.00
N ALA A 53 -0.49 11.49 -6.51
CA ALA A 53 0.45 12.60 -6.50
C ALA A 53 0.88 12.97 -5.08
N MET A 54 -0.01 12.83 -4.10
CA MET A 54 0.33 13.10 -2.70
C MET A 54 1.37 12.12 -2.18
N LEU A 55 1.24 10.85 -2.56
CA LEU A 55 2.23 9.83 -2.20
C LEU A 55 3.56 10.12 -2.90
N ARG A 56 3.53 10.46 -4.18
CA ARG A 56 4.75 10.79 -4.93
C ARG A 56 5.48 11.98 -4.32
N ASP A 57 4.75 13.03 -3.95
CA ASP A 57 5.34 14.20 -3.34
C ASP A 57 5.98 13.88 -1.99
N SER A 58 5.31 13.06 -1.20
CA SER A 58 5.86 12.61 0.09
C SER A 58 7.16 11.84 -0.11
N LEU A 59 7.26 11.02 -1.15
CA LEU A 59 8.45 10.25 -1.44
C LEU A 59 9.57 11.10 -2.05
N LYS A 60 9.24 12.20 -2.70
CA LYS A 60 10.26 13.16 -3.16
C LYS A 60 10.91 13.86 -1.99
N ASP A 61 10.12 14.19 -0.96
CA ASP A 61 10.64 14.88 0.22
C ASP A 61 11.50 13.95 1.06
N ALA A 62 11.10 12.68 1.20
CA ALA A 62 11.82 11.71 2.00
C ALA A 62 11.63 10.34 1.36
N ALA A 63 12.54 9.97 0.46
CA ALA A 63 12.47 8.70 -0.24
C ALA A 63 12.68 7.52 0.71
N LEU A 64 12.07 6.39 0.38
CA LEU A 64 12.38 5.14 1.05
C LEU A 64 13.76 4.66 0.60
N ALA A 65 14.41 3.84 1.42
CA ALA A 65 15.67 3.26 1.04
C ALA A 65 15.51 2.39 -0.20
N ASP A 66 16.55 2.33 -1.02
CA ASP A 66 16.51 1.53 -2.23
C ASP A 66 16.33 0.06 -1.89
N GLY A 67 15.37 -0.56 -2.54
CA GLY A 67 15.14 -1.99 -2.39
C GLY A 67 14.51 -2.52 -3.65
N ASN A 68 14.65 -3.80 -3.88
CA ASN A 68 14.14 -4.43 -5.10
C ASN A 68 13.02 -5.43 -4.84
N THR A 69 12.38 -5.32 -3.68
CA THR A 69 11.19 -6.09 -3.33
C THR A 69 10.21 -5.15 -2.66
N GLY A 70 8.97 -5.14 -3.14
CA GLY A 70 7.99 -4.25 -2.55
C GLY A 70 6.57 -4.56 -2.96
N ILE A 71 5.64 -3.94 -2.25
CA ILE A 71 4.20 -4.01 -2.53
C ILE A 71 3.63 -2.60 -2.57
N GLY A 72 2.56 -2.43 -3.33
CA GLY A 72 1.84 -1.17 -3.42
C GLY A 72 0.35 -1.40 -3.47
N HIS A 73 -0.42 -0.41 -3.06
CA HIS A 73 -1.87 -0.52 -2.95
C HIS A 73 -2.54 0.82 -3.22
N THR A 74 -3.64 0.78 -3.94
CA THR A 74 -4.60 1.87 -3.99
C THR A 74 -5.88 1.39 -3.32
N ARG A 75 -6.41 2.19 -2.39
CA ARG A 75 -7.56 1.83 -1.60
C ARG A 75 -8.73 2.73 -1.93
N TRP A 76 -9.91 2.13 -2.10
CA TRP A 76 -11.18 2.84 -2.07
C TRP A 76 -11.84 2.52 -0.74
N ALA A 77 -12.06 3.54 0.08
CA ALA A 77 -12.52 3.31 1.45
C ALA A 77 -13.94 2.76 1.43
N THR A 78 -14.10 1.55 1.92
CA THR A 78 -15.40 0.92 2.11
C THR A 78 -15.68 0.71 3.59
N HIS A 79 -14.65 0.77 4.41
CA HIS A 79 -14.75 0.60 5.86
C HIS A 79 -13.69 1.49 6.49
N GLY A 80 -14.10 2.40 7.34
CA GLY A 80 -13.23 3.44 7.85
C GLY A 80 -13.04 4.55 6.82
N GLY A 81 -12.58 5.70 7.24
CA GLY A 81 -12.41 6.85 6.39
C GLY A 81 -11.17 6.79 5.52
N PRO A 82 -11.06 7.68 4.51
CA PRO A 82 -9.88 7.76 3.65
C PRO A 82 -8.79 8.58 4.35
N THR A 83 -8.11 7.98 5.30
CA THR A 83 -7.05 8.61 6.09
C THR A 83 -5.73 7.91 5.85
N ASP A 84 -4.64 8.57 6.25
CA ASP A 84 -3.31 7.95 6.16
C ASP A 84 -3.26 6.67 6.97
N GLU A 85 -3.87 6.66 8.15
CA GLU A 85 -3.86 5.48 9.03
C GLU A 85 -4.57 4.29 8.41
N ASN A 86 -5.64 4.54 7.68
CA ASN A 86 -6.44 3.47 7.08
C ASN A 86 -5.94 3.04 5.72
N ALA A 87 -5.00 3.77 5.12
CA ALA A 87 -4.41 3.37 3.85
C ALA A 87 -3.58 2.11 4.03
N HIS A 88 -3.41 1.35 2.95
CA HIS A 88 -2.56 0.16 2.94
C HIS A 88 -1.22 0.47 2.31
N PRO A 89 -0.15 -0.25 2.63
CA PRO A 89 -0.11 -1.41 3.52
C PRO A 89 -0.19 -1.05 4.99
N HIS A 90 -0.45 -2.05 5.82
CA HIS A 90 -0.36 -1.92 7.27
C HIS A 90 0.89 -2.64 7.78
N LEU A 91 1.52 -2.07 8.80
CA LEU A 91 2.72 -2.65 9.41
C LEU A 91 2.36 -3.48 10.63
N ALA A 92 3.15 -4.51 10.88
CA ALA A 92 3.00 -5.36 12.04
C ALA A 92 4.39 -5.89 12.45
N ASP A 93 4.46 -6.54 13.60
CA ASP A 93 5.67 -7.21 14.08
C ASP A 93 6.85 -6.23 14.18
N ASP A 94 6.66 -5.17 14.96
CA ASP A 94 7.66 -4.11 15.15
C ASP A 94 8.15 -3.52 13.82
N ASP A 95 7.20 -3.30 12.91
CA ASP A 95 7.47 -2.74 11.58
C ASP A 95 8.33 -3.64 10.70
N LYS A 96 8.28 -4.93 10.93
CA LYS A 96 9.02 -5.91 10.11
C LYS A 96 8.15 -6.58 9.07
N LEU A 97 6.84 -6.39 9.13
CA LEU A 97 5.89 -7.05 8.24
C LEU A 97 4.90 -6.02 7.71
N ALA A 98 4.66 -6.04 6.41
CA ALA A 98 3.65 -5.20 5.78
C ALA A 98 2.60 -6.08 5.12
N VAL A 99 1.32 -5.71 5.28
CA VAL A 99 0.19 -6.49 4.80
C VAL A 99 -0.78 -5.59 4.05
N ILE A 100 -1.28 -6.08 2.93
CA ILE A 100 -2.38 -5.48 2.19
C ILE A 100 -3.54 -6.46 2.18
N HIS A 101 -4.75 -5.95 2.40
CA HIS A 101 -5.93 -6.78 2.32
C HIS A 101 -7.08 -6.01 1.67
N ASN A 102 -7.57 -6.50 0.54
CA ASN A 102 -8.76 -5.96 -0.11
C ASN A 102 -9.98 -6.63 0.51
N LEU A 103 -10.73 -5.86 1.30
CA LEU A 103 -11.85 -6.39 2.05
C LEU A 103 -13.17 -5.85 1.50
N SER A 104 -14.11 -6.74 1.26
CA SER A 104 -15.45 -6.39 0.83
C SER A 104 -16.35 -6.16 2.05
N LEU A 105 -17.23 -5.15 1.97
CA LEU A 105 -18.22 -4.92 3.02
C LEU A 105 -19.16 -6.09 3.23
N ILE A 106 -19.42 -6.85 2.19
CA ILE A 106 -20.28 -8.02 2.29
C ILE A 106 -19.72 -9.02 3.29
N HIS A 107 -18.42 -9.16 3.31
CA HIS A 107 -17.78 -10.09 4.24
C HIS A 107 -17.79 -9.57 5.66
N ILE A 108 -17.81 -8.27 5.84
CA ILE A 108 -17.81 -7.66 7.15
C ILE A 108 -19.11 -7.94 7.89
N SER A 109 -20.20 -8.12 7.16
CA SER A 109 -21.49 -8.36 7.80
C SER A 109 -21.67 -9.76 8.36
N GLU A 110 -20.73 -10.67 8.08
CA GLU A 110 -20.80 -12.03 8.60
C GLU A 110 -20.33 -12.06 10.03
N PRO A 111 -21.19 -12.41 10.98
CA PRO A 111 -20.79 -12.30 12.38
C PRO A 111 -19.85 -13.40 12.84
N THR A 112 -19.82 -14.46 12.11
CA THR A 112 -19.04 -15.55 12.57
C THR A 112 -17.66 -15.60 12.06
N ARG A 113 -17.41 -14.94 11.36
CA ARG A 113 -16.24 -15.17 10.86
C ARG A 113 -15.29 -14.49 11.14
N GLN A 114 -14.87 -14.51 11.41
CA GLN A 114 -13.97 -13.93 11.67
C GLN A 114 -12.95 -14.17 11.07
N GLU A 115 -12.75 -14.18 10.46
CA GLU A 115 -11.89 -14.41 9.90
C GLU A 115 -11.09 -13.73 9.70
N ALA A 116 -10.91 -13.54 9.62
CA ALA A 116 -10.21 -13.17 9.51
C ALA A 116 -9.28 -12.77 9.02
N ILE A 117 -8.76 -12.54 8.79
CA ILE A 117 -7.77 -12.05 8.35
C ILE A 117 -7.47 -11.66 7.74
#